data_bf81d6d97875a6844e81f91b079afab7
#
_entry.id   bf81d6d97875a6844e81f91b079afab7
#
_cell.length_a   1.000
_cell.length_b   1.000
_cell.length_c   1.000
_cell.angle_alpha   90.00
_cell.angle_beta   90.00
_cell.angle_gamma   90.00
#
_symmetry.space_group_name_H-M   'P 1'
#
loop_
_entity.id
_entity.type
_entity.pdbx_description
1 polymer ?
#
loop_
_entity_poly.entity_id
_entity_poly.type
_entity_poly.pdbx_seq_one_letter_code
_entity_poly.pdbx_strand_id
1 'polypeptide(L)'
;AFGALDELVDFCRQHQIVVTAIVLIPRSKQNAAQAALQHPEAEGGVYTMPDMTTPRGTTIYGYLLSRIAERYSDPNQAPGVITNWIAHNEVDYHPVWTNMGKQPDEIYLEAYYRAMRMIHNSARAFNPHARVFISLTHNWLVTNPLRWQQLSPKKALLALQRYSMQEGDFAWGVAYHPYPQSLFAKTAWQDTDIKNNLNTPLITIQNLHVLGDFLNQNSMRDSNGERRPVLLSEQGFHTPTYDIEDQNRQAGSLHYAMQQTQTFPWIESFHYHRWVDHPDEGGLKLGLRTLPTRKHPHGERKRAWTVYQAIGTSRETEATNGLPKPQQPDSPAIK
;
A
#
# COMPACT_ATOMS: atom_id res chain seq x y z
N ALA A 1 -9.93 11.01 21.91
CA ALA A 1 -10.17 10.49 20.56
C ALA A 1 -8.97 9.71 20.01
N PHE A 2 -7.75 9.91 20.55
CA PHE A 2 -6.52 9.29 20.02
C PHE A 2 -6.07 8.02 20.80
N GLY A 3 -6.71 7.62 21.88
CA GLY A 3 -6.23 6.60 22.82
C GLY A 3 -5.64 5.33 22.20
N ALA A 4 -6.41 4.60 21.39
CA ALA A 4 -5.91 3.37 20.77
C ALA A 4 -4.75 3.62 19.77
N LEU A 5 -4.74 4.75 19.08
CA LEU A 5 -3.64 5.12 18.18
C LEU A 5 -2.41 5.52 18.98
N ASP A 6 -2.58 6.23 20.09
CA ASP A 6 -1.48 6.57 21.02
C ASP A 6 -0.79 5.31 21.55
N GLU A 7 -1.58 4.34 22.03
CA GLU A 7 -1.08 3.06 22.52
C GLU A 7 -0.29 2.31 21.45
N LEU A 8 -0.83 2.27 20.22
CA LEU A 8 -0.17 1.60 19.10
C LEU A 8 1.15 2.28 18.71
N VAL A 9 1.15 3.61 18.58
CA VAL A 9 2.36 4.35 18.18
C VAL A 9 3.41 4.32 19.28
N ASP A 10 3.00 4.38 20.56
CA ASP A 10 3.92 4.25 21.70
C ASP A 10 4.52 2.84 21.79
N PHE A 11 3.72 1.80 21.54
CA PHE A 11 4.24 0.44 21.40
C PHE A 11 5.29 0.36 20.28
N CYS A 12 5.01 0.93 19.11
CA CYS A 12 5.96 0.96 18.01
C CYS A 12 7.26 1.68 18.39
N ARG A 13 7.16 2.83 19.09
CA ARG A 13 8.31 3.58 19.61
C ARG A 13 9.15 2.74 20.56
N GLN A 14 8.52 2.07 21.55
CA GLN A 14 9.20 1.22 22.52
C GLN A 14 9.92 0.02 21.87
N HIS A 15 9.40 -0.48 20.77
CA HIS A 15 9.95 -1.62 20.05
C HIS A 15 10.76 -1.23 18.78
N GLN A 16 11.05 0.06 18.60
CA GLN A 16 11.82 0.57 17.45
C GLN A 16 11.22 0.19 16.08
N ILE A 17 9.88 0.18 16.00
CA ILE A 17 9.13 -0.12 14.78
C ILE A 17 8.81 1.20 14.07
N VAL A 18 9.19 1.30 12.80
CA VAL A 18 8.86 2.47 11.95
C VAL A 18 7.37 2.46 11.61
N VAL A 19 6.68 3.55 11.92
CA VAL A 19 5.25 3.70 11.64
C VAL A 19 5.03 4.29 10.25
N THR A 20 4.26 3.57 9.44
CA THR A 20 3.71 4.03 8.17
C THR A 20 2.19 4.12 8.31
N ALA A 21 1.64 5.32 8.30
CA ALA A 21 0.21 5.57 8.50
C ALA A 21 -0.51 5.88 7.18
N ILE A 22 -1.67 5.26 6.97
CA ILE A 22 -2.56 5.56 5.83
C ILE A 22 -3.60 6.58 6.27
N VAL A 23 -3.70 7.69 5.56
CA VAL A 23 -4.74 8.71 5.78
C VAL A 23 -5.98 8.33 5.00
N LEU A 24 -7.05 7.97 5.71
CA LEU A 24 -8.31 7.54 5.11
C LEU A 24 -9.46 8.42 5.58
N ILE A 25 -10.39 8.72 4.70
CA ILE A 25 -11.62 9.44 5.01
C ILE A 25 -12.81 8.49 4.83
N PRO A 26 -13.31 7.88 5.92
CA PRO A 26 -14.43 6.97 5.85
C PRO A 26 -15.69 7.72 5.36
N ARG A 27 -16.43 7.06 4.48
CA ARG A 27 -17.71 7.60 4.04
C ARG A 27 -18.71 7.60 5.20
N SER A 28 -19.32 8.75 5.47
CA SER A 28 -20.38 8.87 6.47
C SER A 28 -21.46 9.84 6.00
N LYS A 29 -22.71 9.41 6.12
CA LYS A 29 -23.89 10.28 5.93
C LYS A 29 -24.47 10.77 7.26
N GLN A 30 -24.10 10.14 8.37
CA GLN A 30 -24.71 10.36 9.68
C GLN A 30 -23.89 11.29 10.57
N ASN A 31 -22.58 11.33 10.37
CA ASN A 31 -21.67 12.16 11.16
C ASN A 31 -21.35 13.45 10.39
N ALA A 32 -21.88 14.58 10.85
CA ALA A 32 -21.67 15.88 10.21
C ALA A 32 -20.22 16.32 10.13
N ALA A 33 -19.38 15.94 11.10
CA ALA A 33 -17.95 16.26 11.09
C ALA A 33 -17.19 15.44 10.03
N GLN A 34 -17.53 14.16 9.89
CA GLN A 34 -16.97 13.32 8.82
C GLN A 34 -17.50 13.74 7.45
N ALA A 35 -18.79 14.08 7.35
CA ALA A 35 -19.38 14.59 6.11
C ALA A 35 -18.71 15.88 5.62
N ALA A 36 -18.25 16.74 6.54
CA ALA A 36 -17.55 17.98 6.19
C ALA A 36 -16.13 17.75 5.65
N LEU A 37 -15.56 16.54 5.79
CA LEU A 37 -14.27 16.16 5.23
C LEU A 37 -14.36 15.52 3.85
N GLN A 38 -15.51 14.96 3.51
CA GLN A 38 -15.74 14.21 2.29
C GLN A 38 -15.90 15.14 1.09
N HIS A 39 -15.40 14.72 -0.06
CA HIS A 39 -15.73 15.41 -1.29
C HIS A 39 -17.27 15.49 -1.47
N PRO A 40 -17.83 16.65 -1.80
CA PRO A 40 -19.30 16.85 -1.85
C PRO A 40 -20.00 15.96 -2.88
N GLU A 41 -19.32 15.60 -3.96
CA GLU A 41 -19.83 14.74 -5.02
C GLU A 41 -19.49 13.25 -4.85
N ALA A 42 -18.93 12.85 -3.70
CA ALA A 42 -18.61 11.45 -3.46
C ALA A 42 -19.85 10.55 -3.48
N GLU A 43 -19.87 9.59 -4.39
CA GLU A 43 -20.99 8.66 -4.61
C GLU A 43 -20.53 7.20 -4.46
N GLY A 44 -20.86 6.56 -3.36
CA GLY A 44 -20.42 5.17 -3.13
C GLY A 44 -18.99 5.08 -2.56
N GLY A 45 -18.35 3.91 -2.78
CA GLY A 45 -17.03 3.64 -2.24
C GLY A 45 -16.99 3.34 -0.75
N VAL A 46 -15.83 2.89 -0.29
CA VAL A 46 -15.52 2.66 1.12
C VAL A 46 -14.97 3.93 1.75
N TYR A 47 -14.05 4.58 1.03
CA TYR A 47 -13.45 5.86 1.42
C TYR A 47 -13.66 6.90 0.33
N THR A 48 -13.52 8.17 0.71
CA THR A 48 -13.71 9.31 -0.17
C THR A 48 -12.44 10.16 -0.28
N MET A 49 -12.35 10.92 -1.37
CA MET A 49 -11.41 12.05 -1.46
C MET A 49 -11.77 13.09 -0.38
N PRO A 50 -10.80 13.78 0.25
CA PRO A 50 -11.09 14.95 1.03
C PRO A 50 -11.74 16.06 0.18
N ASP A 51 -12.54 16.90 0.80
CA ASP A 51 -13.07 18.09 0.13
C ASP A 51 -11.94 19.12 -0.10
N MET A 52 -11.29 18.99 -1.26
CA MET A 52 -10.27 19.93 -1.73
C MET A 52 -10.87 21.06 -2.60
N THR A 53 -12.20 21.10 -2.74
CA THR A 53 -12.89 22.03 -3.64
C THR A 53 -13.44 23.26 -2.92
N THR A 54 -13.70 23.15 -1.62
CA THR A 54 -14.18 24.27 -0.82
C THR A 54 -13.15 24.79 0.19
N PRO A 55 -13.12 26.09 0.49
CA PRO A 55 -12.25 26.64 1.53
C PRO A 55 -12.48 25.98 2.90
N ARG A 56 -13.74 25.64 3.22
CA ARG A 56 -14.10 24.98 4.48
C ARG A 56 -13.51 23.57 4.56
N GLY A 57 -13.71 22.75 3.54
CA GLY A 57 -13.18 21.38 3.49
C GLY A 57 -11.67 21.36 3.58
N THR A 58 -11.01 22.17 2.77
CA THR A 58 -9.56 22.35 2.77
C THR A 58 -9.02 22.77 4.14
N THR A 59 -9.70 23.75 4.82
CA THR A 59 -9.30 24.20 6.15
C THR A 59 -9.45 23.10 7.19
N ILE A 60 -10.56 22.36 7.21
CA ILE A 60 -10.81 21.28 8.16
C ILE A 60 -9.78 20.16 7.95
N TYR A 61 -9.55 19.78 6.69
CA TYR A 61 -8.58 18.72 6.38
C TYR A 61 -7.16 19.09 6.83
N GLY A 62 -6.69 20.30 6.48
CA GLY A 62 -5.38 20.80 6.89
C GLY A 62 -5.23 20.92 8.40
N TYR A 63 -6.27 21.40 9.10
CA TYR A 63 -6.27 21.48 10.57
C TYR A 63 -6.10 20.09 11.22
N LEU A 64 -6.88 19.10 10.77
CA LEU A 64 -6.80 17.75 11.32
C LEU A 64 -5.44 17.09 11.04
N LEU A 65 -4.92 17.24 9.83
CA LEU A 65 -3.58 16.76 9.47
C LEU A 65 -2.50 17.38 10.36
N SER A 66 -2.56 18.70 10.57
CA SER A 66 -1.60 19.40 11.44
C SER A 66 -1.69 18.92 12.88
N ARG A 67 -2.89 18.67 13.41
CA ARG A 67 -3.06 18.13 14.78
C ARG A 67 -2.54 16.71 14.95
N ILE A 68 -2.70 15.86 13.92
CA ILE A 68 -2.14 14.51 13.93
C ILE A 68 -0.61 14.57 13.81
N ALA A 69 -0.10 15.38 12.88
CA ALA A 69 1.32 15.52 12.65
C ALA A 69 2.06 16.08 13.87
N GLU A 70 1.52 17.10 14.53
CA GLU A 70 2.05 17.65 15.78
C GLU A 70 2.12 16.58 16.88
N ARG A 71 1.06 15.79 17.04
CA ARG A 71 0.97 14.77 18.08
C ARG A 71 1.98 13.64 17.92
N TYR A 72 2.25 13.23 16.68
CA TYR A 72 3.11 12.09 16.35
C TYR A 72 4.39 12.56 15.64
N SER A 73 5.11 13.49 16.25
CA SER A 73 6.28 14.14 15.64
C SER A 73 7.61 13.82 16.31
N ASP A 74 7.62 13.34 17.56
CA ASP A 74 8.84 13.14 18.34
C ASP A 74 9.11 11.64 18.59
N PRO A 75 10.20 11.07 18.05
CA PRO A 75 10.55 9.67 18.25
C PRO A 75 10.99 9.36 19.70
N ASN A 76 11.34 10.39 20.50
CA ASN A 76 11.88 10.22 21.85
C ASN A 76 10.83 10.37 22.94
N GLN A 77 9.64 10.90 22.60
CA GLN A 77 8.56 11.14 23.54
C GLN A 77 7.30 10.39 23.14
N ALA A 78 6.52 9.96 24.12
CA ALA A 78 5.21 9.36 23.87
C ALA A 78 4.24 10.42 23.29
N PRO A 79 3.38 10.02 22.35
CA PRO A 79 3.18 8.65 21.85
C PRO A 79 4.18 8.21 20.78
N GLY A 80 5.08 9.06 20.25
CA GLY A 80 6.08 8.70 19.26
C GLY A 80 5.89 9.43 17.93
N VAL A 81 6.40 8.83 16.84
CA VAL A 81 6.48 9.48 15.53
C VAL A 81 5.83 8.63 14.41
N ILE A 82 5.07 9.28 13.54
CA ILE A 82 4.69 8.75 12.23
C ILE A 82 5.69 9.28 11.22
N THR A 83 6.52 8.40 10.67
CA THR A 83 7.58 8.77 9.72
C THR A 83 7.07 8.80 8.29
N ASN A 84 6.29 7.78 7.90
CA ASN A 84 5.75 7.65 6.56
C ASN A 84 4.24 7.85 6.55
N TRP A 85 3.76 8.61 5.58
CA TRP A 85 2.34 8.95 5.41
C TRP A 85 1.88 8.48 4.04
N ILE A 86 0.94 7.56 3.98
CA ILE A 86 0.34 7.14 2.72
C ILE A 86 -0.90 8.00 2.49
N ALA A 87 -0.90 8.72 1.38
CA ALA A 87 -1.98 9.61 0.97
C ALA A 87 -3.11 8.80 0.31
N HIS A 88 -4.05 8.38 1.12
CA HIS A 88 -5.19 7.53 0.76
C HIS A 88 -4.79 6.14 0.27
N ASN A 89 -5.79 5.26 0.04
CA ASN A 89 -5.55 3.90 -0.42
C ASN A 89 -5.85 3.78 -1.92
N GLU A 90 -5.00 3.04 -2.67
CA GLU A 90 -5.22 2.59 -4.05
C GLU A 90 -5.94 3.63 -4.92
N VAL A 91 -5.32 4.79 -5.07
CA VAL A 91 -5.94 5.97 -5.69
C VAL A 91 -6.24 5.78 -7.19
N ASP A 92 -5.61 4.81 -7.82
CA ASP A 92 -5.94 4.36 -9.17
C ASP A 92 -7.26 3.57 -9.22
N TYR A 93 -7.68 2.95 -8.11
CA TYR A 93 -8.99 2.32 -7.95
C TYR A 93 -9.95 3.21 -7.15
N HIS A 94 -9.97 4.49 -7.50
CA HIS A 94 -10.64 5.55 -6.77
C HIS A 94 -12.17 5.42 -6.62
N PRO A 95 -12.94 4.74 -7.50
CA PRO A 95 -14.37 4.55 -7.23
C PRO A 95 -14.66 3.85 -5.90
N VAL A 96 -13.71 3.05 -5.40
CA VAL A 96 -13.82 2.30 -4.15
C VAL A 96 -13.09 2.99 -3.01
N TRP A 97 -11.84 3.42 -3.25
CA TRP A 97 -10.93 3.79 -2.16
C TRP A 97 -10.70 5.28 -1.98
N THR A 98 -11.06 6.10 -2.99
CA THR A 98 -10.83 7.56 -2.92
C THR A 98 -11.91 8.28 -3.71
N ASN A 99 -13.19 7.91 -3.46
CA ASN A 99 -14.30 8.31 -4.29
C ASN A 99 -14.52 9.84 -4.26
N MET A 100 -14.60 10.42 -5.43
CA MET A 100 -14.81 11.86 -5.66
C MET A 100 -16.06 12.12 -6.57
N GLY A 101 -16.92 11.11 -6.75
CA GLY A 101 -17.99 11.15 -7.74
C GLY A 101 -17.43 10.99 -9.16
N LYS A 102 -18.26 11.29 -10.14
CA LYS A 102 -17.89 11.14 -11.57
C LYS A 102 -17.15 12.38 -12.06
N GLN A 103 -15.83 12.35 -11.98
CA GLN A 103 -14.96 13.45 -12.40
C GLN A 103 -14.08 13.05 -13.60
N PRO A 104 -13.70 14.02 -14.45
CA PRO A 104 -12.58 13.84 -15.37
C PRO A 104 -11.30 13.50 -14.62
N ASP A 105 -10.45 12.68 -15.22
CA ASP A 105 -9.19 12.22 -14.61
C ASP A 105 -8.30 13.38 -14.17
N GLU A 106 -8.25 14.45 -14.94
CA GLU A 106 -7.43 15.64 -14.65
C GLU A 106 -7.91 16.34 -13.38
N ILE A 107 -9.23 16.47 -13.18
CA ILE A 107 -9.82 17.07 -11.98
C ILE A 107 -9.57 16.17 -10.76
N TYR A 108 -9.73 14.86 -10.93
CA TYR A 108 -9.43 13.92 -9.87
C TYR A 108 -7.95 13.96 -9.46
N LEU A 109 -7.04 13.90 -10.43
CA LEU A 109 -5.61 13.87 -10.18
C LEU A 109 -5.09 15.18 -9.57
N GLU A 110 -5.64 16.32 -9.97
CA GLU A 110 -5.31 17.62 -9.38
C GLU A 110 -5.78 17.70 -7.91
N ALA A 111 -7.01 17.29 -7.62
CA ALA A 111 -7.52 17.24 -6.25
C ALA A 111 -6.69 16.30 -5.37
N TYR A 112 -6.34 15.13 -5.91
CA TYR A 112 -5.46 14.17 -5.23
C TYR A 112 -4.08 14.75 -4.95
N TYR A 113 -3.44 15.37 -5.94
CA TYR A 113 -2.15 16.03 -5.77
C TYR A 113 -2.17 17.06 -4.64
N ARG A 114 -3.20 17.91 -4.60
CA ARG A 114 -3.38 18.92 -3.54
C ARG A 114 -3.55 18.28 -2.17
N ALA A 115 -4.35 17.22 -2.07
CA ALA A 115 -4.54 16.46 -0.83
C ALA A 115 -3.21 15.86 -0.34
N MET A 116 -2.46 15.21 -1.22
CA MET A 116 -1.16 14.62 -0.90
C MET A 116 -0.13 15.69 -0.48
N ARG A 117 -0.11 16.82 -1.19
CA ARG A 117 0.76 17.96 -0.86
C ARG A 117 0.44 18.54 0.51
N MET A 118 -0.83 18.59 0.87
CA MET A 118 -1.26 19.06 2.20
C MET A 118 -0.82 18.09 3.31
N ILE A 119 -0.89 16.78 3.10
CA ILE A 119 -0.35 15.79 4.03
C ILE A 119 1.16 16.02 4.22
N HIS A 120 1.90 16.15 3.11
CA HIS A 120 3.34 16.44 3.16
C HIS A 120 3.65 17.70 3.96
N ASN A 121 3.01 18.82 3.63
CA ASN A 121 3.28 20.10 4.28
C ASN A 121 2.95 20.05 5.79
N SER A 122 1.82 19.44 6.16
CA SER A 122 1.44 19.27 7.55
C SER A 122 2.42 18.38 8.34
N ALA A 123 2.83 17.26 7.76
CA ALA A 123 3.78 16.35 8.39
C ALA A 123 5.17 16.98 8.54
N ARG A 124 5.66 17.64 7.49
CA ARG A 124 6.99 18.29 7.45
C ARG A 124 7.09 19.52 8.37
N ALA A 125 5.97 20.17 8.67
CA ALA A 125 5.96 21.28 9.63
C ALA A 125 6.41 20.87 11.04
N PHE A 126 6.22 19.60 11.40
CA PHE A 126 6.55 19.07 12.73
C PHE A 126 7.66 18.01 12.71
N ASN A 127 7.85 17.31 11.61
CA ASN A 127 8.91 16.32 11.44
C ASN A 127 9.64 16.53 10.09
N PRO A 128 10.89 17.07 10.10
CA PRO A 128 11.64 17.34 8.88
C PRO A 128 12.03 16.09 8.10
N HIS A 129 11.83 14.89 8.65
CA HIS A 129 12.10 13.62 8.00
C HIS A 129 10.83 12.91 7.52
N ALA A 130 9.64 13.50 7.73
CA ALA A 130 8.40 12.92 7.27
C ALA A 130 8.37 12.79 5.74
N ARG A 131 7.85 11.67 5.25
CA ARG A 131 7.70 11.36 3.82
C ARG A 131 6.25 11.02 3.51
N VAL A 132 5.80 11.34 2.31
CA VAL A 132 4.45 11.03 1.85
C VAL A 132 4.52 10.10 0.64
N PHE A 133 3.56 9.18 0.53
CA PHE A 133 3.54 8.15 -0.52
C PHE A 133 2.19 8.10 -1.21
N ILE A 134 2.20 7.95 -2.55
CA ILE A 134 1.02 7.59 -3.33
C ILE A 134 0.79 6.09 -3.23
N SER A 135 -0.43 5.66 -2.92
CA SER A 135 -0.80 4.23 -2.87
C SER A 135 -1.43 3.77 -4.19
N LEU A 136 -0.92 2.66 -4.73
CA LEU A 136 -1.28 2.16 -6.07
C LEU A 136 -1.44 0.64 -6.08
N THR A 137 -2.42 0.16 -6.87
CA THR A 137 -2.62 -1.27 -7.14
C THR A 137 -1.59 -1.83 -8.11
N HIS A 138 -1.64 -3.16 -8.32
CA HIS A 138 -0.84 -3.88 -9.34
C HIS A 138 -1.33 -3.65 -10.77
N ASN A 139 -2.45 -2.94 -11.00
CA ASN A 139 -3.10 -2.78 -12.31
C ASN A 139 -2.40 -1.73 -13.20
N TRP A 140 -1.15 -1.96 -13.57
CA TRP A 140 -0.23 -0.98 -14.16
C TRP A 140 -0.75 -0.19 -15.36
N LEU A 141 -1.35 -0.89 -16.34
CA LEU A 141 -2.00 -0.28 -17.51
C LEU A 141 -3.48 -0.64 -17.64
N VAL A 142 -3.99 -1.52 -16.79
CA VAL A 142 -5.37 -1.97 -16.87
C VAL A 142 -6.29 -0.86 -16.43
N THR A 143 -7.11 -0.39 -17.38
CA THR A 143 -8.28 0.43 -17.11
C THR A 143 -9.51 -0.40 -17.41
N ASN A 144 -10.45 -0.48 -16.48
CA ASN A 144 -11.71 -1.16 -16.75
C ASN A 144 -12.65 -0.19 -17.51
N PRO A 145 -12.93 -0.43 -18.78
CA PRO A 145 -13.77 0.47 -19.58
C PRO A 145 -15.21 0.58 -19.08
N LEU A 146 -15.66 -0.39 -18.26
CA LEU A 146 -16.97 -0.38 -17.62
C LEU A 146 -16.99 0.42 -16.30
N ARG A 147 -15.81 0.76 -15.78
CA ARG A 147 -15.65 1.56 -14.56
C ARG A 147 -15.09 2.93 -14.94
N TRP A 148 -15.97 3.81 -15.24
CA TRP A 148 -15.75 5.16 -15.78
C TRP A 148 -14.69 6.02 -15.06
N GLN A 149 -14.16 5.61 -13.92
CA GLN A 149 -13.20 6.37 -13.14
C GLN A 149 -11.95 5.58 -12.72
N GLN A 150 -11.72 4.41 -13.27
CA GLN A 150 -10.49 3.68 -12.95
C GLN A 150 -9.31 4.29 -13.73
N LEU A 151 -8.26 4.67 -12.99
CA LEU A 151 -6.98 5.13 -13.54
C LEU A 151 -5.98 3.98 -13.64
N SER A 152 -4.96 4.14 -14.49
CA SER A 152 -3.78 3.29 -14.38
C SER A 152 -2.76 3.91 -13.41
N PRO A 153 -2.06 3.11 -12.58
CA PRO A 153 -0.93 3.56 -11.77
C PRO A 153 0.09 4.38 -12.55
N LYS A 154 0.42 3.97 -13.77
CA LYS A 154 1.33 4.72 -14.65
C LYS A 154 0.83 6.14 -14.94
N LYS A 155 -0.46 6.31 -15.24
CA LYS A 155 -1.05 7.64 -15.48
C LYS A 155 -1.02 8.50 -14.22
N ALA A 156 -1.35 7.90 -13.07
CA ALA A 156 -1.31 8.60 -11.78
C ALA A 156 0.10 9.10 -11.44
N LEU A 157 1.12 8.26 -11.61
CA LEU A 157 2.51 8.61 -11.36
C LEU A 157 3.01 9.72 -12.31
N LEU A 158 2.70 9.64 -13.59
CA LEU A 158 3.06 10.67 -14.57
C LEU A 158 2.41 12.02 -14.24
N ALA A 159 1.15 12.01 -13.82
CA ALA A 159 0.45 13.24 -13.43
C ALA A 159 1.03 13.84 -12.15
N LEU A 160 1.27 13.02 -11.13
CA LEU A 160 1.88 13.46 -9.87
C LEU A 160 3.27 14.06 -10.11
N GLN A 161 4.11 13.40 -10.91
CA GLN A 161 5.42 13.91 -11.28
C GLN A 161 5.32 15.27 -12.00
N ARG A 162 4.41 15.40 -12.97
CA ARG A 162 4.18 16.65 -13.69
C ARG A 162 3.79 17.79 -12.74
N TYR A 163 2.80 17.57 -11.87
CA TYR A 163 2.34 18.60 -10.93
C TYR A 163 3.46 18.97 -9.94
N SER A 164 4.16 17.99 -9.38
CA SER A 164 5.22 18.26 -8.41
C SER A 164 6.37 19.08 -9.03
N MET A 165 6.77 18.78 -10.26
CA MET A 165 7.83 19.54 -10.94
C MET A 165 7.38 20.94 -11.34
N GLN A 166 6.12 21.14 -11.68
CA GLN A 166 5.57 22.46 -12.04
C GLN A 166 5.41 23.40 -10.84
N GLU A 167 5.00 22.86 -9.69
CA GLU A 167 4.67 23.65 -8.50
C GLU A 167 5.76 23.62 -7.41
N GLY A 168 6.91 23.10 -7.73
CA GLY A 168 8.01 22.83 -6.81
C GLY A 168 7.91 21.43 -6.22
N ASP A 169 8.97 20.65 -6.41
CA ASP A 169 9.02 19.26 -5.98
C ASP A 169 8.98 19.11 -4.45
N PHE A 170 8.61 17.95 -3.99
CA PHE A 170 8.54 17.59 -2.57
C PHE A 170 8.89 16.12 -2.35
N ALA A 171 9.18 15.73 -1.13
CA ALA A 171 9.61 14.38 -0.77
C ALA A 171 8.45 13.39 -0.82
N TRP A 172 8.06 12.95 -2.03
CA TRP A 172 7.07 11.90 -2.22
C TRP A 172 7.66 10.60 -2.76
N GLY A 173 7.02 9.49 -2.44
CA GLY A 173 7.39 8.15 -2.86
C GLY A 173 6.18 7.33 -3.30
N VAL A 174 6.39 6.05 -3.54
CA VAL A 174 5.38 5.10 -4.02
C VAL A 174 5.14 4.02 -2.98
N ALA A 175 3.90 3.86 -2.56
CA ALA A 175 3.38 2.77 -1.74
C ALA A 175 2.65 1.81 -2.69
N TYR A 176 3.31 0.74 -3.11
CA TYR A 176 2.83 -0.14 -4.16
C TYR A 176 2.29 -1.45 -3.60
N HIS A 177 1.19 -1.97 -4.19
CA HIS A 177 0.53 -3.19 -3.78
C HIS A 177 0.69 -4.28 -4.85
N PRO A 178 1.82 -5.02 -4.90
CA PRO A 178 2.12 -5.99 -5.95
C PRO A 178 1.45 -7.34 -5.71
N TYR A 179 0.14 -7.34 -5.48
CA TYR A 179 -0.62 -8.58 -5.38
C TYR A 179 -0.45 -9.45 -6.62
N PRO A 180 -0.68 -10.78 -6.52
CA PRO A 180 -0.85 -11.61 -7.68
C PRO A 180 -1.99 -11.09 -8.59
N GLN A 181 -1.97 -11.46 -9.87
CA GLN A 181 -2.98 -11.11 -10.87
C GLN A 181 -4.42 -11.30 -10.36
N SER A 182 -4.66 -12.33 -9.59
CA SER A 182 -5.89 -12.55 -8.84
C SER A 182 -5.59 -12.59 -7.34
N LEU A 183 -6.35 -11.85 -6.54
CA LEU A 183 -6.26 -11.92 -5.08
C LEU A 183 -6.58 -13.32 -4.53
N PHE A 184 -7.30 -14.14 -5.30
CA PHE A 184 -7.60 -15.54 -4.99
C PHE A 184 -6.58 -16.54 -5.57
N ALA A 185 -5.47 -16.06 -6.17
CA ALA A 185 -4.43 -16.93 -6.67
C ALA A 185 -3.87 -17.82 -5.56
N LYS A 186 -3.65 -19.09 -5.89
CA LYS A 186 -3.10 -20.08 -4.95
C LYS A 186 -1.60 -19.92 -4.72
N THR A 187 -0.91 -19.28 -5.67
CA THR A 187 0.54 -19.05 -5.63
C THR A 187 0.89 -17.70 -6.23
N ALA A 188 2.00 -17.12 -5.82
CA ALA A 188 2.47 -15.80 -6.27
C ALA A 188 3.32 -15.85 -7.55
N TRP A 189 3.45 -16.98 -8.21
CA TRP A 189 4.34 -17.17 -9.37
C TRP A 189 3.65 -17.77 -10.60
N GLN A 190 2.33 -17.65 -10.68
CA GLN A 190 1.55 -18.21 -11.81
C GLN A 190 0.77 -17.14 -12.57
N ASP A 191 1.17 -15.88 -12.46
CA ASP A 191 0.55 -14.80 -13.21
C ASP A 191 0.89 -14.94 -14.70
N THR A 192 -0.10 -14.74 -15.56
CA THR A 192 0.01 -14.88 -17.03
C THR A 192 -0.08 -13.55 -17.76
N ASP A 193 -0.77 -12.55 -17.17
CA ASP A 193 -1.01 -11.25 -17.80
C ASP A 193 0.08 -10.23 -17.45
N ILE A 194 1.31 -10.71 -17.37
CA ILE A 194 2.49 -9.89 -17.07
C ILE A 194 3.47 -9.89 -18.24
N LYS A 195 4.23 -8.81 -18.38
CA LYS A 195 5.36 -8.67 -19.29
C LYS A 195 6.53 -8.05 -18.56
N ASN A 196 7.75 -8.33 -19.03
CA ASN A 196 8.99 -7.79 -18.47
C ASN A 196 9.37 -6.44 -19.12
N ASN A 197 8.40 -5.57 -19.35
CA ASN A 197 8.60 -4.22 -19.90
C ASN A 197 7.47 -3.27 -19.52
N LEU A 198 7.62 -1.99 -19.81
CA LEU A 198 6.68 -0.91 -19.44
C LEU A 198 5.30 -0.98 -20.09
N ASN A 199 5.09 -1.91 -21.05
CA ASN A 199 3.79 -2.18 -21.68
C ASN A 199 3.09 -3.40 -21.03
N THR A 200 3.53 -3.82 -19.85
CA THR A 200 2.83 -4.84 -19.08
C THR A 200 1.46 -4.35 -18.62
N PRO A 201 0.41 -5.16 -18.69
CA PRO A 201 -0.87 -4.80 -18.05
C PRO A 201 -0.74 -4.69 -16.53
N LEU A 202 -0.04 -5.64 -15.91
CA LEU A 202 0.10 -5.74 -14.46
C LEU A 202 1.57 -5.68 -14.05
N ILE A 203 1.84 -5.08 -12.88
CA ILE A 203 3.12 -5.27 -12.17
C ILE A 203 2.80 -5.96 -10.86
N THR A 204 3.13 -7.23 -10.78
CA THR A 204 2.99 -8.10 -9.60
C THR A 204 4.36 -8.37 -9.00
N ILE A 205 4.40 -9.24 -7.98
CA ILE A 205 5.68 -9.64 -7.39
C ILE A 205 6.63 -10.30 -8.42
N GLN A 206 6.09 -10.93 -9.49
CA GLN A 206 6.90 -11.64 -10.49
C GLN A 206 7.68 -10.73 -11.44
N ASN A 207 7.16 -9.55 -11.75
CA ASN A 207 7.79 -8.60 -12.67
C ASN A 207 8.02 -7.22 -12.03
N LEU A 208 8.27 -7.20 -10.73
CA LEU A 208 8.41 -5.99 -9.93
C LEU A 208 9.54 -5.06 -10.42
N HIS A 209 10.58 -5.62 -11.08
CA HIS A 209 11.65 -4.84 -11.71
C HIS A 209 11.12 -3.77 -12.68
N VAL A 210 9.96 -4.02 -13.34
CA VAL A 210 9.36 -3.06 -14.28
C VAL A 210 8.98 -1.74 -13.59
N LEU A 211 8.54 -1.79 -12.32
CA LEU A 211 8.33 -0.57 -11.53
C LEU A 211 9.66 0.17 -11.30
N GLY A 212 10.71 -0.58 -10.96
CA GLY A 212 12.05 -0.03 -10.79
C GLY A 212 12.58 0.63 -12.07
N ASP A 213 12.41 -0.01 -13.21
CA ASP A 213 12.80 0.52 -14.53
C ASP A 213 12.04 1.81 -14.87
N PHE A 214 10.74 1.88 -14.54
CA PHE A 214 9.96 3.08 -14.73
C PHE A 214 10.44 4.24 -13.86
N LEU A 215 10.63 4.01 -12.56
CA LEU A 215 11.07 5.02 -11.61
C LEU A 215 12.54 5.44 -11.82
N ASN A 216 13.32 4.62 -12.54
CA ASN A 216 14.71 4.94 -12.90
C ASN A 216 14.83 5.91 -14.07
N GLN A 217 13.76 6.13 -14.83
CA GLN A 217 13.78 7.11 -15.93
C GLN A 217 14.06 8.51 -15.39
N ASN A 218 14.87 9.27 -16.09
CA ASN A 218 15.22 10.65 -15.69
C ASN A 218 13.98 11.52 -15.47
N SER A 219 12.91 11.29 -16.24
CA SER A 219 11.64 12.01 -16.14
C SER A 219 10.86 11.70 -14.85
N MET A 220 11.20 10.63 -14.14
CA MET A 220 10.53 10.21 -12.89
C MET A 220 11.35 10.49 -11.62
N ARG A 221 12.56 10.97 -11.78
CA ARG A 221 13.42 11.34 -10.65
C ARG A 221 12.92 12.60 -9.95
N ASP A 222 13.31 12.75 -8.69
CA ASP A 222 13.04 13.97 -7.94
C ASP A 222 13.92 15.15 -8.43
N SER A 223 13.72 16.32 -7.86
CA SER A 223 14.48 17.54 -8.21
C SER A 223 15.98 17.44 -7.91
N ASN A 224 16.43 16.49 -7.11
CA ASN A 224 17.83 16.22 -6.82
C ASN A 224 18.43 15.15 -7.75
N GLY A 225 17.64 14.58 -8.65
CA GLY A 225 18.04 13.49 -9.54
C GLY A 225 18.00 12.12 -8.88
N GLU A 226 17.40 12.01 -7.69
CA GLU A 226 17.27 10.75 -6.95
C GLU A 226 16.00 9.98 -7.36
N ARG A 227 16.05 8.65 -7.20
CA ARG A 227 14.88 7.81 -7.39
C ARG A 227 13.86 8.05 -6.28
N ARG A 228 12.59 8.09 -6.63
CA ARG A 228 11.50 8.10 -5.66
C ARG A 228 11.54 6.84 -4.79
N PRO A 229 11.43 6.95 -3.44
CA PRO A 229 11.43 5.80 -2.56
C PRO A 229 10.18 4.92 -2.77
N VAL A 230 10.33 3.61 -2.56
CA VAL A 230 9.25 2.63 -2.73
C VAL A 230 9.06 1.82 -1.46
N LEU A 231 7.82 1.75 -1.01
CA LEU A 231 7.34 0.81 0.01
C LEU A 231 6.40 -0.18 -0.68
N LEU A 232 6.57 -1.47 -0.43
CA LEU A 232 5.51 -2.45 -0.72
C LEU A 232 4.59 -2.45 0.49
N SER A 233 3.57 -1.58 0.45
CA SER A 233 2.77 -1.25 1.63
C SER A 233 1.61 -2.20 1.88
N GLU A 234 1.25 -3.01 0.88
CA GLU A 234 0.19 -4.00 1.03
C GLU A 234 0.36 -5.13 0.01
N GLN A 235 0.50 -6.33 0.48
CA GLN A 235 0.39 -7.57 -0.28
C GLN A 235 0.17 -8.75 0.65
N GLY A 236 -0.54 -9.75 0.16
CA GLY A 236 -0.85 -10.98 0.89
C GLY A 236 -1.19 -12.10 -0.07
N PHE A 237 -1.20 -13.32 0.43
CA PHE A 237 -1.41 -14.52 -0.38
C PHE A 237 -2.56 -15.33 0.20
N HIS A 238 -3.49 -15.73 -0.66
CA HIS A 238 -4.73 -16.37 -0.25
C HIS A 238 -4.53 -17.83 0.18
N THR A 239 -5.22 -18.20 1.27
CA THR A 239 -5.35 -19.58 1.74
C THR A 239 -6.81 -19.99 1.58
N PRO A 240 -7.23 -20.67 0.50
CA PRO A 240 -8.64 -21.02 0.27
C PRO A 240 -9.25 -21.76 1.44
N THR A 241 -8.53 -22.74 1.98
CA THR A 241 -8.87 -23.49 3.17
C THR A 241 -7.79 -23.31 4.25
N TYR A 242 -7.97 -23.96 5.41
CA TYR A 242 -6.93 -24.05 6.43
C TYR A 242 -6.19 -25.38 6.40
N ASP A 243 -6.35 -26.16 5.33
CA ASP A 243 -5.60 -27.39 5.12
C ASP A 243 -4.11 -27.12 4.96
N ILE A 244 -3.30 -28.06 5.37
CA ILE A 244 -1.83 -27.90 5.38
C ILE A 244 -1.27 -27.58 3.98
N GLU A 245 -1.89 -28.13 2.94
CA GLU A 245 -1.47 -27.91 1.55
C GLU A 245 -1.66 -26.42 1.13
N ASP A 246 -2.85 -25.86 1.39
CA ASP A 246 -3.14 -24.45 1.12
C ASP A 246 -2.29 -23.52 1.98
N GLN A 247 -2.08 -23.86 3.26
CA GLN A 247 -1.17 -23.11 4.12
C GLN A 247 0.27 -23.15 3.62
N ASN A 248 0.74 -24.29 3.10
CA ASN A 248 2.08 -24.39 2.50
C ASN A 248 2.19 -23.54 1.22
N ARG A 249 1.15 -23.45 0.38
CA ARG A 249 1.12 -22.56 -0.79
C ARG A 249 1.21 -21.10 -0.39
N GLN A 250 0.43 -20.69 0.61
CA GLN A 250 0.51 -19.32 1.16
C GLN A 250 1.93 -19.01 1.69
N ALA A 251 2.48 -19.92 2.48
CA ALA A 251 3.81 -19.77 3.06
C ALA A 251 4.92 -19.73 1.99
N GLY A 252 4.82 -20.59 0.96
CA GLY A 252 5.71 -20.58 -0.19
C GLY A 252 5.63 -19.29 -0.99
N SER A 253 4.42 -18.76 -1.20
CA SER A 253 4.19 -17.49 -1.88
C SER A 253 4.78 -16.31 -1.11
N LEU A 254 4.63 -16.30 0.21
CA LEU A 254 5.25 -15.31 1.07
C LEU A 254 6.78 -15.34 0.97
N HIS A 255 7.36 -16.53 1.10
CA HIS A 255 8.82 -16.71 0.99
C HIS A 255 9.35 -16.25 -0.37
N TYR A 256 8.69 -16.67 -1.46
CA TYR A 256 9.02 -16.24 -2.81
C TYR A 256 8.96 -14.71 -2.94
N ALA A 257 7.90 -14.07 -2.47
CA ALA A 257 7.74 -12.62 -2.54
C ALA A 257 8.85 -11.88 -1.78
N MET A 258 9.22 -12.35 -0.59
CA MET A 258 10.30 -11.77 0.19
C MET A 258 11.65 -11.94 -0.50
N GLN A 259 11.93 -13.11 -1.08
CA GLN A 259 13.14 -13.34 -1.87
C GLN A 259 13.21 -12.40 -3.08
N GLN A 260 12.11 -12.25 -3.85
CA GLN A 260 12.06 -11.30 -4.96
C GLN A 260 12.32 -9.87 -4.48
N THR A 261 11.69 -9.44 -3.41
CA THR A 261 11.86 -8.09 -2.85
C THR A 261 13.31 -7.83 -2.44
N GLN A 262 13.98 -8.79 -1.84
CA GLN A 262 15.38 -8.67 -1.41
C GLN A 262 16.37 -8.49 -2.58
N THR A 263 15.98 -8.86 -3.80
CA THR A 263 16.84 -8.62 -4.99
C THR A 263 16.85 -7.14 -5.41
N PHE A 264 15.93 -6.33 -4.87
CA PHE A 264 15.74 -4.93 -5.25
C PHE A 264 16.10 -3.98 -4.10
N PRO A 265 17.34 -3.47 -4.00
CA PRO A 265 17.78 -2.61 -2.90
C PRO A 265 17.07 -1.25 -2.85
N TRP A 266 16.28 -0.92 -3.87
CA TRP A 266 15.48 0.29 -3.96
C TRP A 266 14.09 0.16 -3.29
N ILE A 267 13.72 -1.03 -2.83
CA ILE A 267 12.51 -1.26 -2.03
C ILE A 267 12.90 -1.15 -0.56
N GLU A 268 12.31 -0.20 0.12
CA GLU A 268 12.68 0.11 1.50
C GLU A 268 11.95 -0.76 2.53
N SER A 269 10.75 -1.23 2.21
CA SER A 269 9.97 -2.06 3.14
C SER A 269 8.98 -2.97 2.43
N PHE A 270 8.62 -4.06 3.10
CA PHE A 270 7.61 -5.01 2.71
C PHE A 270 6.61 -5.18 3.86
N HIS A 271 5.37 -4.72 3.70
CA HIS A 271 4.31 -4.84 4.70
C HIS A 271 3.34 -5.93 4.27
N TYR A 272 3.21 -6.98 5.08
CA TYR A 272 2.32 -8.09 4.78
C TYR A 272 0.88 -7.76 5.21
N HIS A 273 -0.05 -7.87 4.31
CA HIS A 273 -1.48 -7.80 4.56
C HIS A 273 -2.05 -9.23 4.65
N ARG A 274 -2.45 -9.72 5.80
CA ARG A 274 -2.61 -9.00 7.06
C ARG A 274 -2.24 -9.91 8.24
N TRP A 275 -2.40 -9.39 9.44
CA TRP A 275 -2.06 -10.15 10.64
C TRP A 275 -3.00 -11.34 10.93
N VAL A 276 -4.32 -11.10 10.85
CA VAL A 276 -5.38 -12.08 11.15
C VAL A 276 -6.40 -12.03 10.03
N ASP A 277 -6.91 -13.17 9.57
CA ASP A 277 -8.03 -13.22 8.61
C ASP A 277 -9.24 -12.42 9.13
N HIS A 278 -9.97 -11.82 8.21
CA HIS A 278 -11.14 -11.02 8.55
C HIS A 278 -12.38 -11.49 7.76
N PRO A 279 -13.58 -11.58 8.39
CA PRO A 279 -14.76 -12.07 7.70
C PRO A 279 -15.24 -11.16 6.56
N ASP A 280 -14.99 -9.85 6.66
CA ASP A 280 -15.45 -8.85 5.69
C ASP A 280 -14.47 -8.60 4.55
N GLU A 281 -13.49 -9.50 4.34
CA GLU A 281 -12.52 -9.45 3.23
C GLU A 281 -13.01 -10.12 1.92
N GLY A 282 -14.33 -10.19 1.72
CA GLY A 282 -14.89 -10.79 0.50
C GLY A 282 -14.54 -12.26 0.29
N GLY A 283 -14.26 -13.01 1.35
CA GLY A 283 -13.85 -14.41 1.31
C GLY A 283 -12.34 -14.64 1.21
N LEU A 284 -11.54 -13.58 1.10
CA LEU A 284 -10.08 -13.68 1.15
C LEU A 284 -9.59 -14.09 2.55
N LYS A 285 -8.60 -14.97 2.58
CA LYS A 285 -7.91 -15.40 3.80
C LYS A 285 -6.42 -15.14 3.67
N LEU A 286 -6.04 -13.87 3.77
CA LEU A 286 -4.67 -13.40 3.56
C LEU A 286 -3.83 -13.41 4.85
N GLY A 287 -4.49 -13.47 6.02
CA GLY A 287 -3.84 -13.35 7.32
C GLY A 287 -2.75 -14.38 7.58
N LEU A 288 -1.79 -14.02 8.43
CA LEU A 288 -0.83 -14.96 9.01
C LEU A 288 -1.48 -15.86 10.07
N ARG A 289 -2.67 -15.49 10.51
CA ARG A 289 -3.50 -16.25 11.48
C ARG A 289 -4.88 -16.47 10.90
N THR A 290 -5.54 -17.55 11.33
CA THR A 290 -6.90 -17.88 10.92
C THR A 290 -7.93 -16.88 11.49
N LEU A 291 -9.16 -16.97 11.03
CA LEU A 291 -10.28 -16.25 11.66
C LEU A 291 -10.35 -16.53 13.17
N PRO A 292 -10.63 -15.50 13.99
CA PRO A 292 -10.87 -15.68 15.40
C PRO A 292 -12.06 -16.62 15.68
N THR A 293 -11.92 -17.44 16.72
CA THR A 293 -12.97 -18.31 17.22
C THR A 293 -13.10 -18.16 18.73
N ARG A 294 -14.16 -18.71 19.35
CA ARG A 294 -14.29 -18.71 20.82
C ARG A 294 -13.09 -19.38 21.50
N LYS A 295 -12.57 -20.47 20.90
CA LYS A 295 -11.41 -21.22 21.43
C LYS A 295 -10.10 -20.48 21.18
N HIS A 296 -10.00 -19.79 20.07
CA HIS A 296 -8.81 -19.06 19.61
C HIS A 296 -9.17 -17.60 19.27
N PRO A 297 -9.34 -16.71 20.27
CA PRO A 297 -9.83 -15.35 20.06
C PRO A 297 -8.90 -14.47 19.19
N HIS A 298 -7.65 -14.86 19.01
CA HIS A 298 -6.68 -14.20 18.11
C HIS A 298 -6.40 -15.00 16.83
N GLY A 299 -7.22 -16.02 16.52
CA GLY A 299 -6.97 -16.99 15.46
C GLY A 299 -5.76 -17.91 15.75
N GLU A 300 -5.64 -19.00 15.02
CA GLU A 300 -4.48 -19.91 15.09
C GLU A 300 -3.39 -19.44 14.12
N ARG A 301 -2.12 -19.67 14.44
CA ARG A 301 -1.00 -19.35 13.55
C ARG A 301 -1.04 -20.29 12.34
N LYS A 302 -1.03 -19.73 11.14
CA LYS A 302 -0.86 -20.50 9.91
C LYS A 302 0.63 -20.80 9.65
N ARG A 303 0.92 -21.66 8.67
CA ARG A 303 2.31 -21.96 8.26
C ARG A 303 3.08 -20.69 7.85
N ALA A 304 2.40 -19.74 7.20
CA ALA A 304 2.98 -18.45 6.79
C ALA A 304 3.48 -17.63 7.99
N TRP A 305 2.89 -17.73 9.16
CA TRP A 305 3.40 -17.09 10.38
C TRP A 305 4.82 -17.53 10.71
N THR A 306 5.06 -18.85 10.70
CA THR A 306 6.39 -19.41 11.01
C THR A 306 7.43 -18.96 10.01
N VAL A 307 7.06 -18.94 8.73
CA VAL A 307 7.93 -18.46 7.65
C VAL A 307 8.23 -16.97 7.81
N TYR A 308 7.21 -16.14 8.05
CA TYR A 308 7.39 -14.70 8.25
C TYR A 308 8.36 -14.37 9.40
N GLN A 309 8.26 -15.11 10.51
CA GLN A 309 9.18 -14.95 11.64
C GLN A 309 10.61 -15.44 11.37
N ALA A 310 10.78 -16.31 10.40
CA ALA A 310 12.07 -16.96 10.14
C ALA A 310 12.88 -16.25 9.05
N ILE A 311 12.23 -15.54 8.12
CA ILE A 311 12.90 -14.85 7.01
C ILE A 311 13.97 -13.90 7.54
N GLY A 312 15.17 -13.97 6.93
CA GLY A 312 16.35 -13.20 7.33
C GLY A 312 17.04 -13.69 8.62
N THR A 313 16.61 -14.83 9.17
CA THR A 313 17.23 -15.45 10.36
C THR A 313 17.87 -16.81 10.02
N SER A 314 18.68 -17.35 10.95
CA SER A 314 19.24 -18.71 10.81
C SER A 314 18.18 -19.83 10.72
N ARG A 315 16.94 -19.56 11.06
CA ARG A 315 15.81 -20.50 11.00
C ARG A 315 15.10 -20.55 9.65
N GLU A 316 15.47 -19.69 8.70
CA GLU A 316 14.77 -19.57 7.42
C GLU A 316 14.75 -20.88 6.64
N THR A 317 15.91 -21.53 6.51
CA THR A 317 16.05 -22.81 5.79
C THR A 317 15.14 -23.90 6.36
N GLU A 318 15.09 -24.02 7.68
CA GLU A 318 14.21 -24.99 8.37
C GLU A 318 12.74 -24.63 8.16
N ALA A 319 12.38 -23.38 8.35
CA ALA A 319 11.00 -22.91 8.23
C ALA A 319 10.43 -23.04 6.81
N THR A 320 11.29 -22.99 5.78
CA THR A 320 10.87 -23.06 4.37
C THR A 320 11.07 -24.44 3.74
N ASN A 321 11.57 -25.40 4.49
CA ASN A 321 11.75 -26.77 3.99
C ASN A 321 10.41 -27.40 3.58
N GLY A 322 10.38 -28.01 2.39
CA GLY A 322 9.20 -28.68 1.84
C GLY A 322 8.11 -27.74 1.31
N LEU A 323 8.32 -26.40 1.33
CA LEU A 323 7.35 -25.48 0.73
C LEU A 323 7.39 -25.54 -0.80
N PRO A 324 6.23 -25.37 -1.47
CA PRO A 324 6.20 -25.25 -2.92
C PRO A 324 6.97 -23.98 -3.38
N LYS A 325 7.63 -24.10 -4.53
CA LYS A 325 8.43 -23.04 -5.16
C LYS A 325 8.05 -22.93 -6.64
N PRO A 326 8.35 -21.80 -7.32
CA PRO A 326 8.29 -21.75 -8.77
C PRO A 326 9.14 -22.86 -9.36
N GLN A 327 8.62 -23.51 -10.42
CA GLN A 327 9.47 -24.40 -11.21
C GLN A 327 10.56 -23.55 -11.87
N GLN A 328 11.80 -23.92 -11.71
CA GLN A 328 12.86 -23.30 -12.51
C GLN A 328 12.54 -23.59 -13.98
N PRO A 329 12.61 -22.60 -14.87
CA PRO A 329 12.54 -22.90 -16.29
C PRO A 329 13.64 -23.94 -16.59
N ASP A 330 13.25 -25.03 -17.23
CA ASP A 330 14.21 -26.05 -17.68
C ASP A 330 15.35 -25.34 -18.38
N SER A 331 16.57 -25.50 -17.86
CA SER A 331 17.75 -24.99 -18.53
C SER A 331 17.72 -25.56 -19.95
N PRO A 332 17.79 -24.73 -21.00
CA PRO A 332 17.81 -25.28 -22.36
C PRO A 332 18.95 -26.29 -22.43
N ALA A 333 18.61 -27.52 -22.70
CA ALA A 333 19.61 -28.58 -22.90
C ALA A 333 20.61 -28.06 -23.92
N ILE A 334 21.85 -27.83 -23.49
CA ILE A 334 22.95 -27.49 -24.40
C ILE A 334 23.08 -28.68 -25.36
N LYS A 335 22.59 -28.49 -26.58
CA LYS A 335 22.81 -29.42 -27.68
C LYS A 335 24.11 -29.10 -28.37
#